data_7473cb8ca6308b771b87be183b901cd1
#
_entry.id   7473cb8ca6308b771b87be183b901cd1
#
_cell.length_a   1.000
_cell.length_b   1.000
_cell.length_c   1.000
_cell.angle_alpha   90.00
_cell.angle_beta   90.00
_cell.angle_gamma   90.00
#
_symmetry.space_group_name_H-M   'P 1'
#
loop_
_entity.id
_entity.type
_entity.pdbx_description
1 polymer ?
#
loop_
_entity_poly.entity_id
_entity_poly.type
_entity_poly.pdbx_seq_one_letter_code
_entity_poly.pdbx_strand_id
1 'polypeptide(L)'
;MIICDKSKLDGHRCNGAPDFIIEIVSPANAADDYVKKLYYYQKYGVREYWIVDPMRKSISVNYFEGGKLSVPYNFASTIKVNIYEDLYIDFSAIEQSVWP
;
A
#
# COMPACT_ATOMS: atom_id res chain seq x y z
N MET A 1 7.05 0.99 0.50
CA MET A 1 7.09 1.44 1.91
C MET A 1 6.39 0.42 2.78
N ILE A 2 6.99 0.10 3.90
CA ILE A 2 6.48 -0.90 4.85
C ILE A 2 6.37 -0.26 6.22
N ILE A 3 5.21 -0.40 6.85
CA ILE A 3 4.96 0.15 8.18
C ILE A 3 4.52 -0.95 9.13
N CYS A 4 5.15 -0.97 10.32
CA CYS A 4 4.78 -1.89 11.40
C CYS A 4 4.31 -1.11 12.63
N ASP A 5 3.35 -1.67 13.36
CA ASP A 5 2.99 -1.12 14.66
C ASP A 5 4.17 -1.21 15.63
N LYS A 6 4.25 -0.26 16.55
CA LYS A 6 5.31 -0.23 17.57
C LYS A 6 5.37 -1.50 18.40
N SER A 7 4.23 -2.13 18.63
CA SER A 7 4.14 -3.39 19.38
C SER A 7 4.88 -4.55 18.72
N LYS A 8 5.11 -4.45 17.40
CA LYS A 8 5.84 -5.47 16.62
C LYS A 8 7.30 -5.15 16.43
N LEU A 9 7.76 -3.96 16.83
CA LEU A 9 9.14 -3.54 16.62
C LEU A 9 10.05 -4.12 17.71
N ASP A 10 11.14 -4.74 17.27
CA ASP A 10 12.21 -5.23 18.12
C ASP A 10 13.53 -4.69 17.55
N GLY A 11 14.04 -3.60 18.15
CA GLY A 11 15.15 -2.88 17.58
C GLY A 11 14.83 -2.30 16.22
N HIS A 12 15.39 -2.86 15.15
CA HIS A 12 15.16 -2.43 13.78
C HIS A 12 14.29 -3.40 12.97
N ARG A 13 13.67 -4.37 13.63
CA ARG A 13 12.89 -5.42 12.96
C ARG A 13 11.41 -5.29 13.25
N CYS A 14 10.61 -5.67 12.25
CA CYS A 14 9.19 -5.88 12.41
C CYS A 14 8.96 -7.38 12.70
N ASN A 15 8.48 -7.70 13.90
CA ASN A 15 8.14 -9.06 14.27
C ASN A 15 6.77 -9.41 13.70
N GLY A 16 6.73 -10.45 12.86
CA GLY A 16 5.52 -10.85 12.17
C GLY A 16 5.29 -10.06 10.89
N ALA A 17 4.06 -10.04 10.40
CA ALA A 17 3.72 -9.35 9.18
C ALA A 17 3.69 -7.82 9.39
N PRO A 18 4.16 -7.03 8.42
CA PRO A 18 3.93 -5.59 8.45
C PRO A 18 2.43 -5.26 8.48
N ASP A 19 2.07 -4.15 9.09
CA ASP A 19 0.68 -3.73 9.16
C ASP A 19 0.20 -3.06 7.87
N PHE A 20 1.08 -2.31 7.22
CA PHE A 20 0.76 -1.54 6.03
C PHE A 20 1.91 -1.60 5.04
N ILE A 21 1.61 -1.92 3.79
CA ILE A 21 2.59 -1.99 2.70
C ILE A 21 2.12 -1.13 1.55
N ILE A 22 3.02 -0.29 1.02
CA ILE A 22 2.82 0.43 -0.24
C ILE A 22 3.89 -0.05 -1.20
N GLU A 23 3.48 -0.55 -2.36
CA GLU A 23 4.39 -0.94 -3.43
C GLU A 23 4.15 -0.12 -4.68
N ILE A 24 5.24 0.33 -5.29
CA ILE A 24 5.22 1.01 -6.58
C ILE A 24 5.57 -0.01 -7.64
N VAL A 25 4.66 -0.22 -8.57
CA VAL A 25 4.85 -1.21 -9.63
C VAL A 25 5.43 -0.56 -10.88
N SER A 26 6.17 -1.34 -11.66
CA SER A 26 6.69 -0.93 -12.95
C SER A 26 6.05 -1.78 -14.05
N PRO A 27 6.13 -1.33 -15.33
CA PRO A 27 5.60 -2.12 -16.45
C PRO A 27 6.20 -3.52 -16.56
N ALA A 28 7.44 -3.69 -16.08
CA ALA A 28 8.11 -4.99 -16.10
C ALA A 28 7.57 -5.97 -15.06
N ASN A 29 6.91 -5.46 -14.02
CA ASN A 29 6.33 -6.27 -12.94
C ASN A 29 4.82 -6.38 -13.15
N ALA A 30 4.46 -7.02 -14.23
CA ALA A 30 3.08 -7.08 -14.72
C ALA A 30 2.08 -7.65 -13.69
N ALA A 31 0.81 -7.63 -14.10
CA ALA A 31 -0.36 -7.96 -13.26
C ALA A 31 -0.22 -9.25 -12.43
N ASP A 32 0.49 -10.25 -12.94
CA ASP A 32 0.68 -11.52 -12.25
C ASP A 32 1.39 -11.38 -10.91
N ASP A 33 2.34 -10.45 -10.82
CA ASP A 33 3.15 -10.29 -9.62
C ASP A 33 2.31 -9.77 -8.45
N TYR A 34 1.49 -8.74 -8.67
CA TYR A 34 0.71 -8.24 -7.54
C TYR A 34 -0.56 -9.02 -7.25
N VAL A 35 -1.05 -9.85 -8.15
CA VAL A 35 -2.08 -10.83 -7.79
C VAL A 35 -1.52 -11.84 -6.79
N LYS A 36 -0.31 -12.33 -7.04
CA LYS A 36 0.38 -13.23 -6.10
C LYS A 36 0.66 -12.55 -4.77
N LYS A 37 1.16 -11.32 -4.80
CA LYS A 37 1.46 -10.55 -3.60
C LYS A 37 0.20 -10.22 -2.80
N LEU A 38 -0.89 -9.91 -3.47
CA LEU A 38 -2.17 -9.64 -2.82
C LEU A 38 -2.61 -10.83 -1.97
N TYR A 39 -2.60 -12.02 -2.57
CA TYR A 39 -2.94 -13.26 -1.89
C TYR A 39 -1.98 -13.57 -0.74
N TYR A 40 -0.68 -13.40 -1.00
CA TYR A 40 0.38 -13.68 -0.05
C TYR A 40 0.28 -12.78 1.20
N TYR A 41 0.13 -11.47 0.99
CA TYR A 41 0.06 -10.52 2.08
C TYR A 41 -1.21 -10.70 2.91
N GLN A 42 -2.32 -10.98 2.26
CA GLN A 42 -3.56 -11.27 2.98
C GLN A 42 -3.41 -12.50 3.88
N LYS A 43 -2.80 -13.55 3.35
CA LYS A 43 -2.56 -14.80 4.08
C LYS A 43 -1.64 -14.61 5.28
N TYR A 44 -0.64 -13.74 5.14
CA TYR A 44 0.33 -13.49 6.21
C TYR A 44 -0.11 -12.48 7.25
N GLY A 45 -1.28 -11.89 7.11
CA GLY A 45 -1.84 -11.02 8.13
C GLY A 45 -1.51 -9.53 7.95
N VAL A 46 -1.10 -9.12 6.77
CA VAL A 46 -0.99 -7.69 6.44
C VAL A 46 -2.40 -7.09 6.49
N ARG A 47 -2.54 -5.95 7.14
CA ARG A 47 -3.86 -5.34 7.35
C ARG A 47 -4.31 -4.47 6.18
N GLU A 48 -3.35 -3.79 5.53
CA GLU A 48 -3.63 -2.91 4.40
C GLU A 48 -2.47 -2.94 3.40
N TYR A 49 -2.79 -2.98 2.11
CA TYR A 49 -1.80 -3.07 1.03
C TYR A 49 -2.23 -2.16 -0.13
N TRP A 50 -1.39 -1.19 -0.48
CA TRP A 50 -1.63 -0.27 -1.57
C TRP A 50 -0.68 -0.58 -2.73
N ILE A 51 -1.24 -0.59 -3.94
CA ILE A 51 -0.48 -0.76 -5.17
C ILE A 51 -0.52 0.56 -5.93
N VAL A 52 0.65 1.17 -6.11
CA VAL A 52 0.79 2.45 -6.82
C VAL A 52 1.34 2.17 -8.22
N ASP A 53 0.58 2.56 -9.25
CA ASP A 53 0.96 2.38 -10.65
C ASP A 53 1.21 3.75 -11.29
N PRO A 54 2.48 4.20 -11.41
CA PRO A 54 2.79 5.50 -11.98
C PRO A 54 2.46 5.61 -13.47
N MET A 55 2.51 4.51 -14.21
CA MET A 55 2.20 4.50 -15.64
C MET A 55 0.73 4.82 -15.90
N ARG A 56 -0.15 4.30 -15.07
CA ARG A 56 -1.60 4.52 -15.16
C ARG A 56 -2.07 5.65 -14.25
N LYS A 57 -1.18 6.19 -13.44
CA LYS A 57 -1.49 7.20 -12.43
C LYS A 57 -2.66 6.77 -11.56
N SER A 58 -2.60 5.53 -11.10
CA SER A 58 -3.64 4.92 -10.29
C SER A 58 -3.08 4.29 -9.03
N ILE A 59 -3.92 4.25 -7.99
CA ILE A 59 -3.61 3.59 -6.73
C ILE A 59 -4.75 2.61 -6.45
N SER A 60 -4.41 1.35 -6.18
CA SER A 60 -5.37 0.35 -5.71
C SER A 60 -5.19 0.14 -4.22
N VAL A 61 -6.23 0.40 -3.46
CA VAL A 61 -6.21 0.24 -2.01
C VAL A 61 -6.89 -1.08 -1.64
N ASN A 62 -6.16 -1.91 -0.91
CA ASN A 62 -6.67 -3.19 -0.40
C ASN A 62 -6.64 -3.13 1.12
N TYR A 63 -7.81 -3.03 1.72
CA TYR A 63 -7.98 -3.02 3.17
C TYR A 63 -8.50 -4.38 3.60
N PHE A 64 -7.59 -5.29 3.91
CA PHE A 64 -7.90 -6.69 4.19
C PHE A 64 -8.77 -6.85 5.43
N GLU A 65 -8.46 -6.10 6.46
CA GLU A 65 -9.17 -6.17 7.73
C GLU A 65 -10.64 -5.76 7.59
N GLY A 66 -10.92 -4.82 6.70
CA GLY A 66 -12.28 -4.36 6.42
C GLY A 66 -12.95 -5.04 5.23
N GLY A 67 -12.25 -5.96 4.56
CA GLY A 67 -12.79 -6.69 3.40
C GLY A 67 -12.95 -5.84 2.14
N LYS A 68 -12.27 -4.71 2.04
CA LYS A 68 -12.32 -3.84 0.86
C LYS A 68 -11.10 -4.10 -0.01
N LEU A 69 -11.33 -4.62 -1.21
CA LEU A 69 -10.26 -4.98 -2.14
C LEU A 69 -10.35 -4.16 -3.42
N SER A 70 -9.18 -3.78 -3.94
CA SER A 70 -9.04 -3.11 -5.24
C SER A 70 -9.88 -1.84 -5.36
N VAL A 71 -9.92 -1.03 -4.31
CA VAL A 71 -10.60 0.26 -4.35
C VAL A 71 -9.71 1.25 -5.10
N PRO A 72 -10.17 1.81 -6.24
CA PRO A 72 -9.31 2.63 -7.09
C PRO A 72 -9.31 4.09 -6.67
N TYR A 73 -8.14 4.72 -6.82
CA TYR A 73 -7.95 6.17 -6.65
C TYR A 73 -7.04 6.68 -7.75
N ASN A 74 -7.08 7.98 -8.02
CA ASN A 74 -6.15 8.62 -8.95
C ASN A 74 -5.06 9.38 -8.21
N PHE A 75 -4.06 9.89 -8.93
CA PHE A 75 -2.94 10.60 -8.33
C PHE A 75 -3.30 12.03 -7.85
N ALA A 76 -4.48 12.53 -8.14
CA ALA A 76 -4.95 13.79 -7.60
C ALA A 76 -5.60 13.65 -6.22
N SER A 77 -5.63 12.43 -5.68
CA SER A 77 -6.33 12.13 -4.44
C SER A 77 -5.43 12.27 -3.22
N THR A 78 -6.04 12.71 -2.11
CA THR A 78 -5.49 12.52 -0.77
C THR A 78 -6.23 11.36 -0.15
N ILE A 79 -5.50 10.30 0.21
CA ILE A 79 -6.10 9.05 0.64
C ILE A 79 -5.79 8.78 2.10
N LYS A 80 -6.86 8.56 2.89
CA LYS A 80 -6.69 8.15 4.28
C LYS A 80 -6.31 6.67 4.35
N VAL A 81 -5.27 6.35 5.12
CA VAL A 81 -4.91 4.97 5.43
C VAL A 81 -5.97 4.41 6.38
N ASN A 82 -6.60 3.28 6.01
CA ASN A 82 -7.74 2.77 6.75
C ASN A 82 -7.40 2.33 8.18
N ILE A 83 -6.22 1.75 8.38
CA ILE A 83 -5.82 1.20 9.69
C ILE A 83 -5.31 2.27 10.67
N TYR A 84 -5.10 3.50 10.22
CA TYR A 84 -4.65 4.60 11.05
C TYR A 84 -5.62 5.78 10.95
N GLU A 85 -5.97 6.38 12.08
CA GLU A 85 -6.98 7.43 12.10
C GLU A 85 -6.49 8.75 11.50
N ASP A 86 -5.22 9.07 11.69
CA ASP A 86 -4.67 10.40 11.37
C ASP A 86 -3.66 10.38 10.23
N LEU A 87 -3.54 9.27 9.50
CA LEU A 87 -2.57 9.17 8.42
C LEU A 87 -3.24 9.34 7.06
N TYR A 88 -2.86 10.42 6.37
CA TYR A 88 -3.30 10.72 5.01
C TYR A 88 -2.09 10.81 4.10
N ILE A 89 -2.22 10.32 2.88
CA ILE A 89 -1.16 10.41 1.87
C ILE A 89 -1.68 11.21 0.68
N ASP A 90 -1.03 12.35 0.42
CA ASP A 90 -1.40 13.23 -0.69
C ASP A 90 -0.55 12.88 -1.92
N PHE A 91 -1.14 12.14 -2.84
CA PHE A 91 -0.45 11.72 -4.05
C PHE A 91 -0.23 12.85 -5.05
N SER A 92 -1.03 13.91 -5.00
CA SER A 92 -0.82 15.05 -5.89
C SER A 92 0.50 15.77 -5.59
N ALA A 93 0.86 15.92 -4.31
CA ALA A 93 2.12 16.49 -3.90
C ALA A 93 3.30 15.60 -4.27
N ILE A 94 3.15 14.29 -4.11
CA ILE A 94 4.18 13.31 -4.45
C ILE A 94 4.40 13.27 -5.97
N GLU A 95 3.34 13.31 -6.75
CA GLU A 95 3.44 13.28 -8.21
C GLU A 95 4.30 14.42 -8.74
N GLN A 96 4.14 15.61 -8.20
CA GLN A 96 4.89 16.79 -8.67
C GLN A 96 6.37 16.73 -8.32
N SER A 97 6.75 16.05 -7.26
CA SER A 97 8.12 16.05 -6.77
C SER A 97 8.91 14.78 -7.09
N VAL A 98 8.26 13.66 -7.34
CA VAL A 98 8.90 12.34 -7.48
C VAL A 98 8.69 11.73 -8.87
N TRP A 99 7.54 11.94 -9.50
CA TRP A 99 7.24 11.33 -10.78
C TRP A 99 7.66 12.26 -11.92
N PRO A 100 8.38 11.75 -12.93
CA PRO A 100 8.71 12.52 -14.12
C PRO A 100 7.47 12.84 -14.95
#